data_856cab684d90679f396752e13f5cca41
#
_entry.id   856cab684d90679f396752e13f5cca41
#
_cell.length_a   1.000
_cell.length_b   1.000
_cell.length_c   1.000
_cell.angle_alpha   90.00
_cell.angle_beta   90.00
_cell.angle_gamma   90.00
#
_symmetry.space_group_name_H-M   'P 1'
#
loop_
_entity.id
_entity.type
_entity.pdbx_description
1 polymer ?
#
loop_
_entity_poly.entity_id
_entity_poly.type
_entity_poly.pdbx_seq_one_letter_code
_entity_poly.pdbx_strand_id
1 'polypeptide(L)'
;MKEFIKGWAPYISYPFVISFCFLLHIVLIYLDLHLTLATWIVVLFALLSIITLERYIPCRVEWIPKKKDWIVDVFYMVLVQILLVKFLTVIVGIALLNIIQSNGFTINNLWPKEWAIGTQAILMVLIADFFRYWLHRLSHEWMPLWRLHAVHHSPHKLYSMNVGRFHPLEKSIQFIFDALPFIILGITENVLALYFVFYSINGFFQHCNIKIYLGPLNYVISGPELHRWHHSVKIKESNKNFGNNLIVWDLLFGTWHLPKAKEVEQLGLINRNYPLGLIEQLKSPFINGLDQEEND
;
A
#
# COMPACT_ATOMS: atom_id res chain seq x y z
N MET A 1 19.52 -18.63 21.14
CA MET A 1 19.06 -18.44 19.74
C MET A 1 17.75 -17.64 19.65
N LYS A 2 16.65 -18.03 20.33
CA LYS A 2 15.36 -17.28 20.26
C LYS A 2 15.46 -15.83 20.75
N GLU A 3 16.16 -15.56 21.85
CA GLU A 3 16.37 -14.22 22.41
C GLU A 3 17.23 -13.35 21.46
N PHE A 4 18.28 -13.94 20.88
CA PHE A 4 19.14 -13.23 19.92
C PHE A 4 18.33 -12.83 18.67
N ILE A 5 17.52 -13.74 18.09
CA ILE A 5 16.66 -13.45 16.95
C ILE A 5 15.68 -12.32 17.28
N LYS A 6 15.01 -12.37 18.45
CA LYS A 6 14.07 -11.32 18.88
C LYS A 6 14.75 -9.95 19.03
N GLY A 7 16.03 -9.92 19.45
CA GLY A 7 16.78 -8.67 19.58
C GLY A 7 17.09 -7.98 18.25
N TRP A 8 17.43 -8.74 17.20
CA TRP A 8 17.85 -8.21 15.91
C TRP A 8 16.72 -8.12 14.88
N ALA A 9 15.71 -8.99 14.99
CA ALA A 9 14.60 -9.04 14.02
C ALA A 9 13.92 -7.68 13.77
N PRO A 10 13.71 -6.79 14.77
CA PRO A 10 13.13 -5.48 14.52
C PRO A 10 13.92 -4.60 13.54
N TYR A 11 15.22 -4.78 13.46
CA TYR A 11 16.10 -3.97 12.61
C TYR A 11 16.35 -4.57 11.24
N ILE A 12 16.34 -5.92 11.15
CA ILE A 12 16.76 -6.62 9.93
C ILE A 12 15.58 -7.16 9.09
N SER A 13 14.39 -7.35 9.68
CA SER A 13 13.27 -8.00 8.98
C SER A 13 12.89 -7.27 7.69
N TYR A 14 12.73 -5.95 7.74
CA TYR A 14 12.37 -5.16 6.58
C TYR A 14 13.46 -5.20 5.48
N PRO A 15 14.71 -4.76 5.73
CA PRO A 15 15.74 -4.76 4.70
C PRO A 15 16.05 -6.16 4.19
N PHE A 16 16.03 -7.19 5.05
CA PHE A 16 16.29 -8.56 4.65
C PHE A 16 15.21 -9.09 3.69
N VAL A 17 13.92 -8.97 4.06
CA VAL A 17 12.82 -9.50 3.23
C VAL A 17 12.78 -8.77 1.87
N ILE A 18 12.91 -7.44 1.85
CA ILE A 18 12.92 -6.68 0.60
C ILE A 18 14.10 -7.11 -0.28
N SER A 19 15.32 -7.10 0.26
CA SER A 19 16.52 -7.45 -0.52
C SER A 19 16.48 -8.89 -1.03
N PHE A 20 16.04 -9.82 -0.18
CA PHE A 20 15.89 -11.22 -0.57
C PHE A 20 14.85 -11.40 -1.69
N CYS A 21 13.72 -10.71 -1.59
CA CYS A 21 12.67 -10.78 -2.61
C CYS A 21 13.12 -10.21 -3.96
N PHE A 22 13.85 -9.10 -3.97
CA PHE A 22 14.44 -8.58 -5.21
C PHE A 22 15.46 -9.55 -5.81
N LEU A 23 16.35 -10.11 -4.97
CA LEU A 23 17.29 -11.12 -5.42
C LEU A 23 16.56 -12.35 -5.98
N LEU A 24 15.56 -12.86 -5.27
CA LEU A 24 14.76 -14.00 -5.72
C LEU A 24 14.08 -13.71 -7.07
N HIS A 25 13.51 -12.50 -7.24
CA HIS A 25 12.88 -12.09 -8.49
C HIS A 25 13.90 -12.12 -9.66
N ILE A 26 15.09 -11.54 -9.47
CA ILE A 26 16.18 -11.56 -10.45
C ILE A 26 16.58 -12.99 -10.80
N VAL A 27 16.76 -13.84 -9.79
CA VAL A 27 17.15 -15.24 -10.00
C VAL A 27 16.07 -16.02 -10.77
N LEU A 28 14.79 -15.84 -10.45
CA LEU A 28 13.71 -16.53 -11.15
C LEU A 28 13.63 -16.10 -12.63
N ILE A 29 13.83 -14.81 -12.92
CA ILE A 29 13.90 -14.32 -14.30
C ILE A 29 15.15 -14.86 -15.01
N TYR A 30 16.30 -14.89 -14.35
CA TYR A 30 17.52 -15.47 -14.92
C TYR A 30 17.38 -16.97 -15.25
N LEU A 31 16.52 -17.68 -14.51
CA LEU A 31 16.17 -19.08 -14.76
C LEU A 31 15.03 -19.24 -15.79
N ASP A 32 14.76 -18.22 -16.61
CA ASP A 32 13.73 -18.19 -17.66
C ASP A 32 12.30 -18.43 -17.16
N LEU A 33 12.02 -18.18 -15.88
CA LEU A 33 10.64 -18.25 -15.41
C LEU A 33 9.84 -17.07 -15.96
N HIS A 34 8.61 -17.33 -16.43
CA HIS A 34 7.74 -16.31 -16.96
C HIS A 34 7.56 -15.13 -15.95
N LEU A 35 7.75 -13.90 -16.42
CA LEU A 35 7.82 -12.68 -15.59
C LEU A 35 6.66 -12.57 -14.58
N THR A 36 5.43 -12.78 -15.06
CA THR A 36 4.24 -12.71 -14.19
C THR A 36 4.29 -13.75 -13.07
N LEU A 37 4.71 -14.99 -13.39
CA LEU A 37 4.80 -16.07 -12.40
C LEU A 37 5.90 -15.79 -11.38
N ALA A 38 7.09 -15.36 -11.82
CA ALA A 38 8.18 -14.96 -10.96
C ALA A 38 7.76 -13.85 -9.99
N THR A 39 7.05 -12.83 -10.50
CA THR A 39 6.54 -11.70 -9.71
C THR A 39 5.55 -12.18 -8.63
N TRP A 40 4.58 -13.02 -8.97
CA TRP A 40 3.61 -13.54 -8.00
C TRP A 40 4.23 -14.47 -6.96
N ILE A 41 5.20 -15.31 -7.33
CA ILE A 41 5.95 -16.16 -6.38
C ILE A 41 6.62 -15.28 -5.33
N VAL A 42 7.29 -14.22 -5.76
CA VAL A 42 8.01 -13.30 -4.86
C VAL A 42 7.06 -12.56 -3.94
N VAL A 43 5.96 -12.03 -4.46
CA VAL A 43 4.95 -11.32 -3.66
C VAL A 43 4.29 -12.24 -2.63
N LEU A 44 3.93 -13.47 -3.02
CA LEU A 44 3.38 -14.46 -2.10
C LEU A 44 4.39 -14.91 -1.04
N PHE A 45 5.65 -15.11 -1.43
CA PHE A 45 6.73 -15.43 -0.48
C PHE A 45 6.90 -14.31 0.55
N ALA A 46 6.92 -13.04 0.12
CA ALA A 46 7.00 -11.90 1.02
C ALA A 46 5.82 -11.85 2.00
N LEU A 47 4.60 -11.99 1.49
CA LEU A 47 3.39 -12.00 2.31
C LEU A 47 3.43 -13.10 3.37
N LEU A 48 3.75 -14.33 2.98
CA LEU A 48 3.84 -15.48 3.91
C LEU A 48 4.95 -15.28 4.95
N SER A 49 6.09 -14.71 4.54
CA SER A 49 7.19 -14.39 5.44
C SER A 49 6.77 -13.35 6.48
N ILE A 50 6.09 -12.27 6.05
CA ILE A 50 5.60 -11.21 6.94
C ILE A 50 4.53 -11.76 7.89
N ILE A 51 3.55 -12.53 7.41
CA ILE A 51 2.53 -13.19 8.25
C ILE A 51 3.19 -14.08 9.31
N THR A 52 4.24 -14.79 8.92
CA THR A 52 5.01 -15.63 9.84
C THR A 52 5.68 -14.79 10.92
N LEU A 53 6.36 -13.71 10.53
CA LEU A 53 6.99 -12.78 11.47
C LEU A 53 5.97 -12.12 12.41
N GLU A 54 4.78 -11.75 11.94
CA GLU A 54 3.69 -11.23 12.76
C GLU A 54 3.26 -12.18 13.88
N ARG A 55 3.40 -13.48 13.68
CA ARG A 55 3.10 -14.50 14.70
C ARG A 55 4.20 -14.67 15.73
N TYR A 56 5.47 -14.52 15.30
CA TYR A 56 6.63 -14.78 16.17
C TYR A 56 7.11 -13.54 16.93
N ILE A 57 7.00 -12.34 16.33
CA ILE A 57 7.47 -11.06 16.87
C ILE A 57 6.42 -9.96 16.70
N PRO A 58 5.17 -10.16 17.18
CA PRO A 58 4.14 -9.16 17.03
C PRO A 58 4.52 -7.84 17.73
N CYS A 59 4.18 -6.72 17.11
CA CYS A 59 4.25 -5.41 17.74
C CYS A 59 3.27 -5.31 18.91
N ARG A 60 2.03 -5.78 18.67
CA ARG A 60 0.97 -5.88 19.69
C ARG A 60 0.23 -7.20 19.53
N VAL A 61 0.12 -7.95 20.62
CA VAL A 61 -0.54 -9.27 20.63
C VAL A 61 -2.04 -9.15 20.31
N GLU A 62 -2.68 -8.08 20.78
CA GLU A 62 -4.09 -7.79 20.53
C GLU A 62 -4.42 -7.47 19.06
N TRP A 63 -3.42 -7.16 18.25
CA TRP A 63 -3.59 -6.94 16.82
C TRP A 63 -3.52 -8.22 15.98
N ILE A 64 -3.26 -9.36 16.60
CA ILE A 64 -3.31 -10.65 15.89
C ILE A 64 -4.74 -10.86 15.36
N PRO A 65 -4.93 -11.02 14.03
CA PRO A 65 -6.26 -11.11 13.44
C PRO A 65 -7.01 -12.38 13.83
N LYS A 66 -8.31 -12.25 14.05
CA LYS A 66 -9.24 -13.38 14.24
C LYS A 66 -9.69 -13.91 12.85
N LYS A 67 -10.26 -15.11 12.83
CA LYS A 67 -10.75 -15.74 11.58
C LYS A 67 -11.68 -14.82 10.77
N LYS A 68 -12.59 -14.12 11.44
CA LYS A 68 -13.52 -13.17 10.78
C LYS A 68 -12.80 -12.00 10.09
N ASP A 69 -11.72 -11.48 10.71
CA ASP A 69 -10.94 -10.39 10.15
C ASP A 69 -10.27 -10.86 8.85
N TRP A 70 -9.63 -12.05 8.90
CA TRP A 70 -9.00 -12.68 7.75
C TRP A 70 -9.93 -12.87 6.56
N ILE A 71 -11.14 -13.36 6.80
CA ILE A 71 -12.12 -13.60 5.72
C ILE A 71 -12.42 -12.29 4.98
N VAL A 72 -12.73 -11.21 5.72
CA VAL A 72 -13.03 -9.92 5.12
C VAL A 72 -11.85 -9.37 4.33
N ASP A 73 -10.64 -9.42 4.91
CA ASP A 73 -9.45 -8.84 4.27
C ASP A 73 -8.96 -9.66 3.07
N VAL A 74 -9.12 -10.98 3.09
CA VAL A 74 -8.89 -11.83 1.90
C VAL A 74 -9.85 -11.45 0.78
N PHE A 75 -11.14 -11.21 1.06
CA PHE A 75 -12.07 -10.73 0.04
C PHE A 75 -11.65 -9.37 -0.54
N TYR A 76 -11.25 -8.41 0.30
CA TYR A 76 -10.74 -7.13 -0.19
C TYR A 76 -9.49 -7.30 -1.04
N MET A 77 -8.54 -8.14 -0.60
CA MET A 77 -7.32 -8.43 -1.35
C MET A 77 -7.62 -9.05 -2.72
N VAL A 78 -8.49 -10.05 -2.77
CA VAL A 78 -8.80 -10.75 -4.02
C VAL A 78 -9.69 -9.89 -4.92
N LEU A 79 -10.83 -9.39 -4.40
CA LEU A 79 -11.82 -8.71 -5.24
C LEU A 79 -11.38 -7.30 -5.63
N VAL A 80 -10.79 -6.55 -4.70
CA VAL A 80 -10.47 -5.13 -4.92
C VAL A 80 -9.03 -4.95 -5.39
N GLN A 81 -8.04 -5.56 -4.74
CA GLN A 81 -6.64 -5.33 -5.12
C GLN A 81 -6.23 -6.14 -6.36
N ILE A 82 -6.78 -7.32 -6.59
CA ILE A 82 -6.38 -8.17 -7.72
C ILE A 82 -7.39 -8.07 -8.86
N LEU A 83 -8.64 -8.51 -8.65
CA LEU A 83 -9.61 -8.65 -9.75
C LEU A 83 -10.07 -7.32 -10.32
N LEU A 84 -10.38 -6.33 -9.45
CA LEU A 84 -10.80 -5.00 -9.91
C LEU A 84 -9.66 -4.30 -10.67
N VAL A 85 -8.43 -4.32 -10.13
CA VAL A 85 -7.28 -3.69 -10.80
C VAL A 85 -7.00 -4.36 -12.15
N LYS A 86 -7.06 -5.70 -12.21
CA LYS A 86 -6.91 -6.43 -13.47
C LYS A 86 -8.01 -6.07 -14.47
N PHE A 87 -9.26 -6.00 -14.03
CA PHE A 87 -10.40 -5.58 -14.85
C PHE A 87 -10.19 -4.17 -15.41
N LEU A 88 -9.83 -3.21 -14.55
CA LEU A 88 -9.56 -1.83 -14.97
C LEU A 88 -8.40 -1.76 -15.97
N THR A 89 -7.31 -2.51 -15.73
CA THR A 89 -6.17 -2.56 -16.65
C THR A 89 -6.58 -3.03 -18.04
N VAL A 90 -7.39 -4.09 -18.13
CA VAL A 90 -7.84 -4.64 -19.43
C VAL A 90 -8.83 -3.70 -20.12
N ILE A 91 -9.89 -3.28 -19.41
CA ILE A 91 -10.98 -2.51 -20.04
C ILE A 91 -10.55 -1.07 -20.33
N VAL A 92 -10.04 -0.37 -19.32
CA VAL A 92 -9.66 1.05 -19.46
C VAL A 92 -8.40 1.18 -20.31
N GLY A 93 -7.43 0.29 -20.12
CA GLY A 93 -6.18 0.29 -20.89
C GLY A 93 -6.44 0.08 -22.38
N ILE A 94 -7.25 -0.94 -22.75
CA ILE A 94 -7.60 -1.23 -24.15
C ILE A 94 -8.42 -0.08 -24.75
N ALA A 95 -9.45 0.40 -24.04
CA ALA A 95 -10.29 1.50 -24.53
C ALA A 95 -9.45 2.76 -24.81
N LEU A 96 -8.52 3.08 -23.93
CA LEU A 96 -7.68 4.26 -24.06
C LEU A 96 -6.65 4.12 -25.19
N LEU A 97 -6.03 2.95 -25.33
CA LEU A 97 -5.13 2.67 -26.46
C LEU A 97 -5.87 2.79 -27.81
N ASN A 98 -7.09 2.29 -27.90
CA ASN A 98 -7.91 2.45 -29.10
C ASN A 98 -8.22 3.92 -29.40
N ILE A 99 -8.57 4.72 -28.40
CA ILE A 99 -8.84 6.15 -28.55
C ILE A 99 -7.57 6.88 -29.02
N ILE A 100 -6.42 6.62 -28.43
CA ILE A 100 -5.14 7.22 -28.80
C ILE A 100 -4.81 6.89 -30.25
N GLN A 101 -4.91 5.62 -30.65
CA GLN A 101 -4.59 5.17 -32.00
C GLN A 101 -5.58 5.73 -33.06
N SER A 102 -6.88 5.72 -32.78
CA SER A 102 -7.90 6.21 -33.72
C SER A 102 -7.81 7.72 -33.96
N ASN A 103 -7.28 8.49 -33.03
CA ASN A 103 -7.10 9.95 -33.18
C ASN A 103 -5.68 10.32 -33.66
N GLY A 104 -4.86 9.36 -34.03
CA GLY A 104 -3.51 9.60 -34.53
C GLY A 104 -2.53 10.15 -33.48
N PHE A 105 -2.88 10.09 -32.21
CA PHE A 105 -1.96 10.49 -31.15
C PHE A 105 -0.89 9.41 -30.96
N THR A 106 0.37 9.81 -31.06
CA THR A 106 1.51 8.94 -30.71
C THR A 106 2.17 9.50 -29.45
N ILE A 107 2.06 8.77 -28.35
CA ILE A 107 2.77 9.10 -27.11
C ILE A 107 4.14 8.41 -27.15
N ASN A 108 4.93 8.78 -28.17
CA ASN A 108 6.26 8.22 -28.35
C ASN A 108 7.29 9.07 -27.57
N ASN A 109 8.24 8.39 -26.90
CA ASN A 109 9.43 8.97 -26.31
C ASN A 109 9.26 9.86 -25.05
N LEU A 110 8.12 9.83 -24.37
CA LEU A 110 7.99 10.50 -23.08
C LEU A 110 8.57 9.72 -21.90
N TRP A 111 8.72 8.40 -22.05
CA TRP A 111 9.34 7.55 -21.04
C TRP A 111 10.79 7.19 -21.43
N PRO A 112 11.76 7.29 -20.51
CA PRO A 112 13.18 7.05 -20.81
C PRO A 112 13.49 5.55 -20.95
N LYS A 113 13.01 4.92 -22.02
CA LYS A 113 13.09 3.47 -22.26
C LYS A 113 14.54 2.96 -22.36
N GLU A 114 15.49 3.84 -22.71
CA GLU A 114 16.91 3.53 -22.82
C GLU A 114 17.65 3.46 -21.46
N TRP A 115 16.99 3.93 -20.38
CA TRP A 115 17.58 3.84 -19.05
C TRP A 115 17.55 2.39 -18.54
N ALA A 116 18.45 2.08 -17.61
CA ALA A 116 18.41 0.79 -16.92
C ALA A 116 17.04 0.57 -16.25
N ILE A 117 16.52 -0.67 -16.30
CA ILE A 117 15.19 -1.03 -15.79
C ILE A 117 15.01 -0.60 -14.33
N GLY A 118 16.04 -0.79 -13.49
CA GLY A 118 16.00 -0.36 -12.09
C GLY A 118 15.81 1.16 -11.93
N THR A 119 16.49 1.96 -12.76
CA THR A 119 16.33 3.43 -12.74
C THR A 119 14.95 3.86 -13.20
N GLN A 120 14.40 3.18 -14.23
CA GLN A 120 13.03 3.42 -14.67
C GLN A 120 12.01 3.05 -13.56
N ALA A 121 12.23 1.95 -12.84
CA ALA A 121 11.37 1.56 -11.73
C ALA A 121 11.41 2.59 -10.58
N ILE A 122 12.58 3.12 -10.23
CA ILE A 122 12.72 4.20 -9.24
C ILE A 122 11.97 5.46 -9.70
N LEU A 123 12.12 5.85 -10.96
CA LEU A 123 11.41 7.00 -11.53
C LEU A 123 9.89 6.78 -11.47
N MET A 124 9.41 5.57 -11.80
CA MET A 124 8.00 5.21 -11.69
C MET A 124 7.49 5.34 -10.25
N VAL A 125 8.25 4.81 -9.26
CA VAL A 125 7.88 4.92 -7.84
C VAL A 125 7.78 6.40 -7.44
N LEU A 126 8.75 7.23 -7.80
CA LEU A 126 8.75 8.66 -7.47
C LEU A 126 7.51 9.37 -8.02
N ILE A 127 7.21 9.18 -9.31
CA ILE A 127 6.08 9.84 -9.97
C ILE A 127 4.74 9.31 -9.45
N ALA A 128 4.59 7.98 -9.35
CA ALA A 128 3.37 7.36 -8.85
C ALA A 128 3.08 7.82 -7.41
N ASP A 129 4.10 7.83 -6.55
CA ASP A 129 3.96 8.25 -5.15
C ASP A 129 3.67 9.75 -5.02
N PHE A 130 4.12 10.61 -5.94
CA PHE A 130 3.73 12.02 -5.96
C PHE A 130 2.20 12.18 -6.12
N PHE A 131 1.62 11.53 -7.12
CA PHE A 131 0.18 11.59 -7.34
C PHE A 131 -0.59 10.89 -6.21
N ARG A 132 -0.07 9.78 -5.69
CA ARG A 132 -0.67 9.06 -4.55
C ARG A 132 -0.64 9.88 -3.27
N TYR A 133 0.43 10.60 -2.99
CA TYR A 133 0.53 11.51 -1.85
C TYR A 133 -0.61 12.55 -1.87
N TRP A 134 -0.80 13.24 -3.01
CA TRP A 134 -1.83 14.26 -3.14
C TRP A 134 -3.25 13.66 -3.07
N LEU A 135 -3.48 12.55 -3.73
CA LEU A 135 -4.77 11.85 -3.63
C LEU A 135 -5.05 11.41 -2.19
N HIS A 136 -4.08 10.84 -1.51
CA HIS A 136 -4.20 10.35 -0.13
C HIS A 136 -4.45 11.52 0.85
N ARG A 137 -3.68 12.60 0.72
CA ARG A 137 -3.89 13.81 1.49
C ARG A 137 -5.29 14.40 1.24
N LEU A 138 -5.72 14.49 0.00
CA LEU A 138 -7.06 14.96 -0.35
C LEU A 138 -8.15 14.04 0.21
N SER A 139 -7.90 12.72 0.29
CA SER A 139 -8.81 11.76 0.92
C SER A 139 -8.99 11.99 2.42
N HIS A 140 -8.05 12.64 3.10
CA HIS A 140 -8.20 13.07 4.49
C HIS A 140 -8.78 14.48 4.64
N GLU A 141 -8.64 15.34 3.64
CA GLU A 141 -9.06 16.76 3.73
C GLU A 141 -10.43 17.02 3.07
N TRP A 142 -10.92 16.13 2.19
CA TRP A 142 -12.17 16.29 1.46
C TRP A 142 -13.17 15.16 1.75
N MET A 143 -14.28 15.52 2.39
CA MET A 143 -15.28 14.58 2.92
C MET A 143 -15.74 13.48 1.93
N PRO A 144 -16.05 13.75 0.65
CA PRO A 144 -16.47 12.69 -0.26
C PRO A 144 -15.39 11.59 -0.48
N LEU A 145 -14.11 11.96 -0.52
CA LEU A 145 -13.01 11.00 -0.59
C LEU A 145 -12.73 10.36 0.76
N TRP A 146 -12.84 11.14 1.86
CA TRP A 146 -12.71 10.60 3.22
C TRP A 146 -13.67 9.45 3.47
N ARG A 147 -14.95 9.58 3.09
CA ARG A 147 -15.94 8.51 3.26
C ARG A 147 -15.53 7.20 2.58
N LEU A 148 -14.89 7.27 1.41
CA LEU A 148 -14.35 6.09 0.74
C LEU A 148 -13.12 5.56 1.51
N HIS A 149 -12.24 6.46 1.95
CA HIS A 149 -10.98 6.16 2.62
C HIS A 149 -11.17 5.71 4.08
N ALA A 150 -12.25 6.10 4.72
CA ALA A 150 -12.62 5.64 6.07
C ALA A 150 -12.74 4.10 6.16
N VAL A 151 -13.07 3.42 5.06
CA VAL A 151 -13.02 1.95 4.97
C VAL A 151 -11.62 1.43 5.27
N HIS A 152 -10.58 2.09 4.74
CA HIS A 152 -9.18 1.75 4.98
C HIS A 152 -8.76 2.04 6.43
N HIS A 153 -9.21 3.16 6.98
CA HIS A 153 -8.93 3.56 8.36
C HIS A 153 -9.77 2.85 9.42
N SER A 154 -10.84 2.14 9.04
CA SER A 154 -11.78 1.55 9.98
C SER A 154 -11.22 0.44 10.90
N PRO A 155 -10.22 -0.37 10.52
CA PRO A 155 -9.72 -1.43 11.40
C PRO A 155 -9.07 -0.87 12.67
N HIS A 156 -9.40 -1.49 13.82
CA HIS A 156 -8.81 -1.16 15.11
C HIS A 156 -7.46 -1.85 15.36
N LYS A 157 -6.89 -2.44 14.34
CA LYS A 157 -5.62 -3.17 14.34
C LYS A 157 -4.99 -3.12 12.96
N LEU A 158 -3.67 -3.18 12.91
CA LEU A 158 -2.91 -3.31 11.66
C LEU A 158 -2.22 -4.67 11.61
N TYR A 159 -2.31 -5.32 10.45
CA TYR A 159 -1.58 -6.53 10.08
C TYR A 159 -1.53 -6.62 8.55
N SER A 160 -0.55 -7.31 8.02
CA SER A 160 -0.18 -7.26 6.60
C SER A 160 -1.35 -7.45 5.62
N MET A 161 -2.32 -8.32 5.91
CA MET A 161 -3.42 -8.59 5.00
C MET A 161 -4.40 -7.43 4.87
N ASN A 162 -4.60 -6.61 5.94
CA ASN A 162 -5.59 -5.53 5.87
C ASN A 162 -5.11 -4.26 5.14
N VAL A 163 -3.90 -4.25 4.60
CA VAL A 163 -3.44 -3.22 3.66
C VAL A 163 -4.34 -3.17 2.41
N GLY A 164 -4.93 -4.29 2.04
CA GLY A 164 -5.82 -4.38 0.87
C GLY A 164 -7.22 -3.80 1.07
N ARG A 165 -7.61 -3.40 2.27
CA ARG A 165 -8.95 -2.92 2.63
C ARG A 165 -9.19 -1.50 2.10
N PHE A 166 -9.64 -1.41 0.84
CA PHE A 166 -10.04 -0.16 0.19
C PHE A 166 -11.43 -0.28 -0.41
N HIS A 167 -12.21 0.80 -0.35
CA HIS A 167 -13.47 0.83 -1.10
C HIS A 167 -13.18 0.71 -2.60
N PRO A 168 -13.99 -0.08 -3.40
CA PRO A 168 -13.72 -0.27 -4.84
C PRO A 168 -13.65 1.03 -5.64
N LEU A 169 -14.49 2.03 -5.32
CA LEU A 169 -14.43 3.34 -5.99
C LEU A 169 -13.12 4.06 -5.70
N GLU A 170 -12.66 4.03 -4.44
CA GLU A 170 -11.36 4.60 -4.10
C GLU A 170 -10.23 3.91 -4.87
N LYS A 171 -10.24 2.56 -4.90
CA LYS A 171 -9.22 1.81 -5.64
C LYS A 171 -9.24 2.12 -7.13
N SER A 172 -10.41 2.38 -7.70
CA SER A 172 -10.54 2.81 -9.11
C SER A 172 -9.93 4.19 -9.34
N ILE A 173 -10.16 5.13 -8.41
CA ILE A 173 -9.51 6.45 -8.45
C ILE A 173 -7.99 6.31 -8.31
N GLN A 174 -7.52 5.49 -7.38
CA GLN A 174 -6.10 5.21 -7.22
C GLN A 174 -5.47 4.67 -8.51
N PHE A 175 -6.14 3.74 -9.20
CA PHE A 175 -5.68 3.18 -10.48
C PHE A 175 -5.45 4.25 -11.55
N ILE A 176 -6.30 5.29 -11.60
CA ILE A 176 -6.14 6.41 -12.55
C ILE A 176 -4.84 7.20 -12.29
N PHE A 177 -4.39 7.28 -11.05
CA PHE A 177 -3.22 8.06 -10.68
C PHE A 177 -1.92 7.25 -10.61
N ASP A 178 -1.98 5.98 -10.23
CA ASP A 178 -0.78 5.17 -9.97
C ASP A 178 -0.44 4.12 -11.05
N ALA A 179 -1.37 3.78 -11.93
CA ALA A 179 -1.14 2.78 -12.96
C ALA A 179 -1.42 3.29 -14.38
N LEU A 180 -2.56 3.94 -14.59
CA LEU A 180 -3.03 4.33 -15.91
C LEU A 180 -2.05 5.26 -16.66
N PRO A 181 -1.42 6.28 -16.07
CA PRO A 181 -0.46 7.13 -16.76
C PRO A 181 0.73 6.35 -17.33
N PHE A 182 1.18 5.35 -16.62
CA PHE A 182 2.33 4.53 -17.00
C PHE A 182 1.97 3.52 -18.10
N ILE A 183 0.73 3.01 -18.11
CA ILE A 183 0.21 2.20 -19.21
C ILE A 183 0.19 3.03 -20.50
N ILE A 184 -0.28 4.29 -20.42
CA ILE A 184 -0.32 5.23 -21.55
C ILE A 184 1.08 5.55 -22.07
N LEU A 185 2.04 5.77 -21.16
CA LEU A 185 3.44 6.05 -21.49
C LEU A 185 4.17 4.84 -22.09
N GLY A 186 3.54 3.66 -22.10
CA GLY A 186 4.10 2.43 -22.66
C GLY A 186 5.33 1.94 -21.89
N ILE A 187 5.25 1.98 -20.56
CA ILE A 187 6.26 1.38 -19.69
C ILE A 187 6.34 -0.13 -19.96
N THR A 188 7.56 -0.68 -19.91
CA THR A 188 7.78 -2.11 -20.13
C THR A 188 7.26 -2.95 -18.95
N GLU A 189 6.88 -4.18 -19.25
CA GLU A 189 6.40 -5.14 -18.24
C GLU A 189 7.44 -5.38 -17.13
N ASN A 190 8.73 -5.36 -17.46
CA ASN A 190 9.81 -5.51 -16.48
C ASN A 190 9.85 -4.37 -15.46
N VAL A 191 9.62 -3.13 -15.89
CA VAL A 191 9.55 -1.96 -15.00
C VAL A 191 8.33 -2.06 -14.10
N LEU A 192 7.16 -2.41 -14.71
CA LEU A 192 5.92 -2.63 -13.95
C LEU A 192 6.06 -3.75 -12.93
N ALA A 193 6.74 -4.85 -13.26
CA ALA A 193 6.97 -5.96 -12.34
C ALA A 193 7.82 -5.55 -11.14
N LEU A 194 8.93 -4.82 -11.36
CA LEU A 194 9.76 -4.32 -10.26
C LEU A 194 9.00 -3.33 -9.37
N TYR A 195 8.26 -2.41 -9.97
CA TYR A 195 7.37 -1.50 -9.24
C TYR A 195 6.38 -2.28 -8.39
N PHE A 196 5.69 -3.27 -8.96
CA PHE A 196 4.68 -4.07 -8.29
C PHE A 196 5.26 -4.91 -7.14
N VAL A 197 6.45 -5.48 -7.31
CA VAL A 197 7.17 -6.18 -6.25
C VAL A 197 7.43 -5.24 -5.07
N PHE A 198 8.02 -4.07 -5.33
CA PHE A 198 8.29 -3.08 -4.27
C PHE A 198 7.01 -2.59 -3.59
N TYR A 199 6.04 -2.13 -4.37
CA TYR A 199 4.74 -1.63 -3.92
C TYR A 199 4.03 -2.64 -3.00
N SER A 200 3.97 -3.91 -3.42
CA SER A 200 3.28 -4.96 -2.66
C SER A 200 3.99 -5.26 -1.34
N ILE A 201 5.30 -5.46 -1.38
CA ILE A 201 6.08 -5.81 -0.18
C ILE A 201 6.08 -4.65 0.82
N ASN A 202 6.31 -3.43 0.35
CA ASN A 202 6.28 -2.25 1.22
C ASN A 202 4.89 -2.05 1.82
N GLY A 203 3.83 -2.19 1.03
CA GLY A 203 2.45 -2.13 1.51
C GLY A 203 2.15 -3.17 2.60
N PHE A 204 2.58 -4.43 2.44
CA PHE A 204 2.45 -5.43 3.49
C PHE A 204 3.19 -5.03 4.77
N PHE A 205 4.38 -4.45 4.65
CA PHE A 205 5.12 -3.95 5.80
C PHE A 205 4.48 -2.73 6.44
N GLN A 206 3.90 -1.81 5.69
CA GLN A 206 3.21 -0.64 6.26
C GLN A 206 2.15 -1.02 7.28
N HIS A 207 1.37 -2.04 6.95
CA HIS A 207 0.32 -2.54 7.83
C HIS A 207 0.80 -3.62 8.83
N CYS A 208 2.00 -4.15 8.69
CA CYS A 208 2.41 -5.31 9.46
C CYS A 208 2.34 -5.09 10.99
N ASN A 209 1.92 -6.15 11.68
CA ASN A 209 1.99 -6.22 13.14
C ASN A 209 3.35 -6.77 13.61
N ILE A 210 4.44 -6.20 13.10
CA ILE A 210 5.80 -6.57 13.49
C ILE A 210 6.44 -5.36 14.15
N LYS A 211 7.17 -5.57 15.24
CA LYS A 211 8.01 -4.53 15.82
C LYS A 211 9.20 -4.28 14.89
N ILE A 212 9.21 -3.16 14.18
CA ILE A 212 10.24 -2.79 13.20
C ILE A 212 10.78 -1.42 13.54
N TYR A 213 12.09 -1.27 13.39
CA TYR A 213 12.82 -0.01 13.52
C TYR A 213 13.61 0.24 12.23
N LEU A 214 13.13 1.17 11.42
CA LEU A 214 13.77 1.54 10.16
C LEU A 214 14.89 2.58 10.33
N GLY A 215 14.94 3.27 11.48
CA GLY A 215 15.94 4.30 11.72
C GLY A 215 15.98 5.36 10.62
N PRO A 216 17.16 5.60 9.97
CA PRO A 216 17.27 6.59 8.90
C PRO A 216 16.39 6.31 7.67
N LEU A 217 15.99 5.06 7.42
CA LEU A 217 15.09 4.73 6.31
C LEU A 217 13.70 5.37 6.47
N ASN A 218 13.29 5.77 7.68
CA ASN A 218 12.07 6.55 7.92
C ASN A 218 12.10 7.97 7.30
N TYR A 219 13.20 8.38 6.68
CA TYR A 219 13.30 9.60 5.86
C TYR A 219 13.20 9.33 4.35
N VAL A 220 13.14 8.07 3.95
CA VAL A 220 13.03 7.66 2.54
C VAL A 220 11.77 6.84 2.30
N ILE A 221 11.54 5.85 3.15
CA ILE A 221 10.48 4.85 2.99
C ILE A 221 9.31 5.19 3.92
N SER A 222 8.10 5.17 3.37
CA SER A 222 6.87 5.16 4.16
C SER A 222 6.65 3.76 4.73
N GLY A 223 7.27 3.51 5.88
CA GLY A 223 7.29 2.20 6.53
C GLY A 223 6.28 2.05 7.66
N PRO A 224 6.30 0.90 8.38
CA PRO A 224 5.31 0.58 9.40
C PRO A 224 5.31 1.55 10.59
N GLU A 225 6.46 2.14 10.97
CA GLU A 225 6.51 3.10 12.07
C GLU A 225 5.70 4.36 11.76
N LEU A 226 5.87 4.90 10.54
CA LEU A 226 5.18 6.09 10.06
C LEU A 226 3.71 5.83 9.80
N HIS A 227 3.40 4.71 9.17
CA HIS A 227 2.04 4.36 8.76
C HIS A 227 1.12 4.03 9.93
N ARG A 228 1.65 3.51 11.05
CA ARG A 228 0.89 3.36 12.29
C ARG A 228 0.39 4.69 12.83
N TRP A 229 1.19 5.75 12.79
CA TRP A 229 0.77 7.10 13.18
C TRP A 229 -0.32 7.62 12.25
N HIS A 230 -0.22 7.33 10.96
CA HIS A 230 -1.24 7.66 9.99
C HIS A 230 -2.60 7.00 10.29
N HIS A 231 -2.61 5.79 10.84
CA HIS A 231 -3.82 5.09 11.27
C HIS A 231 -4.27 5.41 12.70
N SER A 232 -3.67 6.39 13.37
CA SER A 232 -4.11 6.83 14.70
C SER A 232 -5.55 7.31 14.69
N VAL A 233 -6.29 7.02 15.76
CA VAL A 233 -7.64 7.57 15.97
C VAL A 233 -7.63 9.10 16.12
N LYS A 234 -6.48 9.68 16.50
CA LYS A 234 -6.34 11.13 16.69
C LYS A 234 -6.09 11.81 15.35
N ILE A 235 -7.03 12.64 14.89
CA ILE A 235 -6.99 13.33 13.58
C ILE A 235 -5.67 14.11 13.37
N LYS A 236 -5.13 14.76 14.42
CA LYS A 236 -3.86 15.49 14.33
C LYS A 236 -2.65 14.59 14.02
N GLU A 237 -2.75 13.30 14.37
CA GLU A 237 -1.73 12.28 14.11
C GLU A 237 -1.99 11.58 12.77
N SER A 238 -3.26 11.25 12.45
CA SER A 238 -3.63 10.55 11.22
C SER A 238 -3.54 11.45 9.98
N ASN A 239 -3.71 12.77 10.11
CA ASN A 239 -3.49 13.73 9.01
C ASN A 239 -2.00 14.03 8.78
N LYS A 240 -1.17 12.99 8.85
CA LYS A 240 0.28 12.98 8.64
C LYS A 240 0.69 11.70 7.91
N ASN A 241 1.91 11.68 7.35
CA ASN A 241 2.51 10.50 6.73
C ASN A 241 1.64 9.90 5.60
N PHE A 242 1.28 10.73 4.63
CA PHE A 242 0.45 10.35 3.48
C PHE A 242 1.20 9.56 2.40
N GLY A 243 2.53 9.45 2.51
CA GLY A 243 3.36 8.73 1.55
C GLY A 243 2.93 7.27 1.36
N ASN A 244 2.81 6.86 0.10
CA ASN A 244 2.39 5.48 -0.24
C ASN A 244 3.56 4.50 -0.13
N ASN A 245 4.67 4.71 -0.85
CA ASN A 245 5.89 3.91 -0.71
C ASN A 245 7.04 4.74 -0.15
N LEU A 246 7.14 5.99 -0.61
CA LEU A 246 8.17 6.93 -0.20
C LEU A 246 7.59 7.99 0.71
N ILE A 247 8.35 8.38 1.72
CA ILE A 247 7.96 9.45 2.66
C ILE A 247 8.53 10.82 2.25
N VAL A 248 9.28 10.88 1.17
CA VAL A 248 9.96 12.11 0.71
C VAL A 248 8.99 13.25 0.43
N TRP A 249 7.78 12.94 0.00
CA TRP A 249 6.73 13.94 -0.26
C TRP A 249 6.19 14.53 1.04
N ASP A 250 6.07 13.74 2.11
CA ASP A 250 5.72 14.22 3.44
C ASP A 250 6.78 15.14 4.04
N LEU A 251 8.06 14.84 3.81
CA LEU A 251 9.16 15.72 4.19
C LEU A 251 9.10 17.05 3.43
N LEU A 252 8.86 16.98 2.13
CA LEU A 252 8.81 18.17 1.27
C LEU A 252 7.61 19.08 1.61
N PHE A 253 6.45 18.48 1.88
CA PHE A 253 5.20 19.21 2.13
C PHE A 253 4.84 19.38 3.61
N GLY A 254 5.75 18.98 4.54
CA GLY A 254 5.62 19.24 5.98
C GLY A 254 4.59 18.36 6.70
N THR A 255 4.30 17.20 6.16
CA THR A 255 3.36 16.24 6.77
C THR A 255 4.03 15.04 7.44
N TRP A 256 5.37 14.97 7.41
CA TRP A 256 6.11 13.91 8.10
C TRP A 256 5.94 14.01 9.63
N HIS A 257 5.68 12.86 10.28
CA HIS A 257 5.44 12.79 11.72
C HIS A 257 5.90 11.45 12.29
N LEU A 258 6.95 11.47 13.11
CA LEU A 258 7.44 10.32 13.87
C LEU A 258 7.92 10.79 15.25
N PRO A 259 7.06 10.88 16.27
CA PRO A 259 7.42 11.34 17.60
C PRO A 259 8.40 10.37 18.28
N LYS A 260 9.46 10.91 18.83
CA LYS A 260 10.45 10.13 19.59
C LYS A 260 9.84 9.56 20.88
N ALA A 261 10.16 8.31 21.19
CA ALA A 261 9.77 7.63 22.44
C ALA A 261 8.25 7.60 22.73
N LYS A 262 7.42 7.66 21.68
CA LYS A 262 5.96 7.50 21.78
C LYS A 262 5.49 6.38 20.88
N GLU A 263 4.40 5.75 21.27
CA GLU A 263 3.69 4.76 20.46
C GLU A 263 2.26 5.24 20.20
N VAL A 264 1.68 4.80 19.09
CA VAL A 264 0.28 5.06 18.79
C VAL A 264 -0.60 4.39 19.84
N GLU A 265 -1.50 5.13 20.46
CA GLU A 265 -2.36 4.62 21.53
C GLU A 265 -3.47 3.72 20.98
N GLN A 266 -4.23 4.24 20.03
CA GLN A 266 -5.37 3.54 19.40
C GLN A 266 -5.37 3.77 17.89
N LEU A 267 -5.84 2.75 17.17
CA LEU A 267 -6.03 2.76 15.72
C LEU A 267 -7.51 2.80 15.36
N GLY A 268 -7.78 3.25 14.15
CA GLY A 268 -9.11 3.24 13.56
C GLY A 268 -9.81 4.59 13.58
N LEU A 269 -11.11 4.58 13.40
CA LEU A 269 -11.95 5.76 13.39
C LEU A 269 -12.39 6.14 14.81
N ILE A 270 -12.77 7.41 15.00
CA ILE A 270 -13.36 7.92 16.25
C ILE A 270 -14.65 7.15 16.54
N ASN A 271 -15.55 7.05 15.57
CA ASN A 271 -16.72 6.19 15.68
C ASN A 271 -16.32 4.71 15.75
N ARG A 272 -16.34 4.16 16.97
CA ARG A 272 -15.97 2.75 17.21
C ARG A 272 -17.03 1.75 16.73
N ASN A 273 -18.23 2.22 16.37
CA ASN A 273 -19.34 1.43 15.83
C ASN A 273 -19.32 1.38 14.29
N TYR A 274 -18.32 1.98 13.64
CA TYR A 274 -18.16 1.89 12.19
C TYR A 274 -18.12 0.41 11.75
N PRO A 275 -18.91 0.01 10.74
CA PRO A 275 -19.02 -1.39 10.35
C PRO A 275 -17.68 -1.95 9.82
N LEU A 276 -17.38 -3.20 10.18
CA LEU A 276 -16.17 -3.90 9.75
C LEU A 276 -16.44 -5.06 8.78
N GLY A 277 -17.72 -5.35 8.49
CA GLY A 277 -18.13 -6.36 7.52
C GLY A 277 -18.02 -5.87 6.08
N LEU A 278 -17.79 -6.79 5.12
CA LEU A 278 -17.56 -6.44 3.71
C LEU A 278 -18.73 -5.66 3.10
N ILE A 279 -19.95 -6.20 3.23
CA ILE A 279 -21.15 -5.62 2.58
C ILE A 279 -21.51 -4.27 3.20
N GLU A 280 -21.41 -4.17 4.51
CA GLU A 280 -21.66 -2.93 5.24
C GLU A 280 -20.64 -1.85 4.85
N GLN A 281 -19.38 -2.22 4.70
CA GLN A 281 -18.33 -1.28 4.28
C GLN A 281 -18.47 -0.82 2.83
N LEU A 282 -19.02 -1.64 1.95
CA LEU A 282 -19.35 -1.21 0.58
C LEU A 282 -20.49 -0.18 0.55
N LYS A 283 -21.33 -0.13 1.59
CA LYS A 283 -22.43 0.83 1.73
C LYS A 283 -22.06 2.05 2.56
N SER A 284 -21.09 1.93 3.46
CA SER A 284 -20.77 2.94 4.46
C SER A 284 -20.43 4.33 3.88
N PRO A 285 -19.76 4.51 2.72
CA PRO A 285 -19.52 5.84 2.17
C PRO A 285 -20.77 6.64 1.82
N PHE A 286 -21.89 5.95 1.63
CA PHE A 286 -23.18 6.53 1.24
C PHE A 286 -24.11 6.78 2.44
N ILE A 287 -23.68 6.45 3.66
CA ILE A 287 -24.43 6.68 4.90
C ILE A 287 -23.86 7.93 5.58
N ASN A 288 -24.70 8.94 5.78
CA ASN A 288 -24.28 10.18 6.42
C ASN A 288 -23.96 10.00 7.91
N GLY A 289 -22.90 10.66 8.38
CA GLY A 289 -22.51 10.71 9.78
C GLY A 289 -21.84 9.46 10.33
N LEU A 290 -21.74 8.38 9.54
CA LEU A 290 -21.16 7.12 10.01
C LEU A 290 -19.67 7.22 10.34
N ASP A 291 -18.97 8.14 9.73
CA ASP A 291 -17.53 8.42 9.85
C ASP A 291 -17.20 9.58 10.83
N GLN A 292 -18.23 10.16 11.46
CA GLN A 292 -18.14 11.28 12.41
C GLN A 292 -18.34 10.81 13.85
N GLU A 293 -17.92 11.64 14.81
CA GLU A 293 -18.30 11.44 16.21
C GLU A 293 -19.83 11.52 16.33
N GLU A 294 -20.43 10.63 17.13
CA GLU A 294 -21.75 10.88 17.67
C GLU A 294 -21.61 12.15 18.52
N ASN A 295 -22.23 13.25 18.08
CA ASN A 295 -22.41 14.43 18.93
C ASN A 295 -23.36 14.01 20.06
N ASP A 296 -22.78 13.74 21.25
CA ASP A 296 -23.52 13.62 22.50
C ASP A 296 -24.19 14.95 22.88
#